data_545edb6e5c5a90e6bb3612a35de9a770
#
_entry.id   545edb6e5c5a90e6bb3612a35de9a770
#
_cell.length_a   1.000
_cell.length_b   1.000
_cell.length_c   1.000
_cell.angle_alpha   90.00
_cell.angle_beta   90.00
_cell.angle_gamma   90.00
#
_symmetry.space_group_name_H-M   'P 1'
#
loop_
_entity.id
_entity.type
_entity.pdbx_description
1 polymer ?
#
loop_
_entity_poly.entity_id
_entity_poly.type
_entity_poly.pdbx_seq_one_letter_code
_entity_poly.pdbx_strand_id
1 'polypeptide(L)'
;KDIIEIRIYGPGREPRVKLPEDAQIYRIGPRVRLGSILEFDGRKSRQNMKIGYYDAKRMLYGLEGLIYYIDQDHAEVWYENRMKHLSEIEKAELGLVLKLKPGVSDKLLYLAMLEAGAKLMKVPKYHIYTVDELREQVAKRYEEQADQTELPGFMHTLIRIERDSKMNLKGRNFLTLKDFTPEEITYLIDLAADLKEKKKKGIPVDHYRGKNVALIFEKTSTRTRCAFEVAAHDMGMGTTYLDPSGSQIGKKESIEDTARVLGRMFDGIEYRGYGQEIVEDLAKYAGVPVWNGLTNEYHPTQMLADMLTIREHFGELKGLKLVYMGDARYNMGNSLMIACSKLGMDFVACTTKEYFPNEELVATCRGYAKESGARITLTEDVKEGTKDAD
;
A
#
# COMPACT_ATOMS: atom_id res chain seq x y z
N LYS A 1 -23.36 -34.77 -28.01
CA LYS A 1 -22.09 -35.12 -28.73
C LYS A 1 -21.19 -33.90 -28.72
N ASP A 2 -19.92 -34.09 -28.31
CA ASP A 2 -18.91 -33.00 -28.26
C ASP A 2 -18.17 -32.93 -29.58
N ILE A 3 -18.11 -31.74 -30.17
CA ILE A 3 -17.41 -31.47 -31.43
C ILE A 3 -16.32 -30.46 -31.17
N ILE A 4 -15.07 -30.78 -31.51
CA ILE A 4 -13.95 -29.85 -31.46
C ILE A 4 -13.73 -29.30 -32.87
N GLU A 5 -13.96 -27.99 -33.06
CA GLU A 5 -13.71 -27.27 -34.30
C GLU A 5 -12.33 -26.57 -34.20
N ILE A 6 -11.37 -26.99 -35.01
CA ILE A 6 -10.06 -26.34 -35.11
C ILE A 6 -10.08 -25.40 -36.30
N ARG A 7 -10.00 -24.07 -36.04
CA ARG A 7 -9.96 -23.06 -37.09
C ARG A 7 -8.52 -22.70 -37.45
N ILE A 8 -8.17 -22.94 -38.69
CA ILE A 8 -6.92 -22.50 -39.30
C ILE A 8 -7.28 -21.33 -40.23
N TYR A 9 -6.87 -20.10 -39.87
CA TYR A 9 -7.12 -18.94 -40.71
C TYR A 9 -6.27 -19.01 -41.98
N GLY A 10 -6.93 -19.26 -43.13
CA GLY A 10 -6.37 -19.22 -44.46
C GLY A 10 -7.31 -18.51 -45.44
N PRO A 11 -6.86 -18.14 -46.65
CA PRO A 11 -7.71 -17.58 -47.69
C PRO A 11 -8.69 -18.67 -48.17
N GLY A 12 -9.98 -18.52 -47.85
CA GLY A 12 -11.04 -19.45 -48.30
C GLY A 12 -12.37 -19.16 -47.57
N ARG A 13 -13.49 -19.57 -48.23
CA ARG A 13 -14.80 -19.51 -47.59
C ARG A 13 -14.87 -20.60 -46.54
N GLU A 14 -15.33 -20.26 -45.32
CA GLU A 14 -15.65 -21.24 -44.30
C GLU A 14 -16.65 -22.28 -44.85
N PRO A 15 -16.38 -23.58 -44.78
CA PRO A 15 -17.33 -24.58 -45.16
C PRO A 15 -18.54 -24.51 -44.22
N ARG A 16 -19.77 -24.36 -44.77
CA ARG A 16 -21.01 -24.43 -44.02
C ARG A 16 -21.31 -25.90 -43.67
N VAL A 17 -20.83 -26.36 -42.51
CA VAL A 17 -21.17 -27.68 -42.03
C VAL A 17 -22.43 -27.55 -41.19
N LYS A 18 -23.48 -28.34 -41.52
CA LYS A 18 -24.66 -28.48 -40.65
C LYS A 18 -24.25 -29.33 -39.44
N LEU A 19 -24.18 -28.74 -38.31
CA LEU A 19 -23.90 -29.42 -37.05
C LEU A 19 -25.21 -29.88 -36.41
N PRO A 20 -25.19 -31.00 -35.65
CA PRO A 20 -26.36 -31.44 -34.89
C PRO A 20 -26.81 -30.37 -33.89
N GLU A 21 -28.10 -30.18 -33.68
CA GLU A 21 -28.67 -29.18 -32.77
C GLU A 21 -28.30 -29.44 -31.30
N ASP A 22 -28.00 -30.69 -30.94
CA ASP A 22 -27.58 -31.15 -29.62
C ASP A 22 -26.07 -31.22 -29.38
N ALA A 23 -25.30 -30.72 -30.35
CA ALA A 23 -23.83 -30.77 -30.23
C ALA A 23 -23.24 -29.60 -29.44
N GLN A 24 -22.42 -29.91 -28.43
CA GLN A 24 -21.57 -28.93 -27.76
C GLN A 24 -20.32 -28.72 -28.62
N ILE A 25 -20.13 -27.48 -29.05
CA ILE A 25 -19.05 -27.14 -30.00
C ILE A 25 -17.93 -26.39 -29.26
N TYR A 26 -16.74 -26.97 -29.24
CA TYR A 26 -15.52 -26.37 -28.73
C TYR A 26 -14.69 -25.80 -29.90
N ARG A 27 -14.48 -24.49 -29.92
CA ARG A 27 -13.77 -23.83 -31.02
C ARG A 27 -12.36 -23.45 -30.60
N ILE A 28 -11.36 -24.02 -31.29
CA ILE A 28 -9.94 -23.66 -31.12
C ILE A 28 -9.54 -22.81 -32.33
N GLY A 29 -9.07 -21.59 -32.08
CA GLY A 29 -8.54 -20.72 -33.12
C GLY A 29 -7.40 -19.86 -32.60
N PRO A 30 -6.42 -19.50 -33.44
CA PRO A 30 -5.29 -18.69 -33.03
C PRO A 30 -5.73 -17.25 -32.70
N ARG A 31 -5.27 -16.71 -31.60
CA ARG A 31 -5.52 -15.33 -31.16
C ARG A 31 -4.71 -14.27 -31.92
N VAL A 32 -3.69 -14.70 -32.63
CA VAL A 32 -2.79 -13.85 -33.40
C VAL A 32 -2.73 -14.31 -34.87
N ARG A 33 -2.42 -13.40 -35.75
CA ARG A 33 -2.20 -13.78 -37.18
C ARG A 33 -0.99 -14.67 -37.26
N LEU A 34 -1.17 -15.88 -37.79
CA LEU A 34 -0.10 -16.88 -37.98
C LEU A 34 0.81 -16.59 -39.18
N GLY A 35 0.48 -15.59 -40.01
CA GLY A 35 1.18 -15.25 -41.24
C GLY A 35 0.54 -15.85 -42.50
N SER A 36 1.22 -15.76 -43.61
CA SER A 36 0.76 -16.34 -44.86
C SER A 36 0.98 -17.86 -44.91
N ILE A 37 0.06 -18.59 -45.56
CA ILE A 37 0.20 -20.02 -45.83
C ILE A 37 1.47 -20.36 -46.63
N LEU A 38 1.95 -19.41 -47.41
CA LEU A 38 3.14 -19.59 -48.24
C LEU A 38 4.46 -19.16 -47.55
N GLU A 39 4.42 -18.88 -46.24
CA GLU A 39 5.59 -18.44 -45.48
C GLU A 39 6.29 -19.64 -44.85
N PHE A 40 7.34 -20.16 -45.49
CA PHE A 40 8.11 -21.33 -45.03
C PHE A 40 9.31 -20.94 -44.14
N ASP A 41 9.06 -20.24 -43.03
CA ASP A 41 10.09 -19.94 -42.03
C ASP A 41 10.00 -20.92 -40.87
N GLY A 42 11.06 -21.70 -40.66
CA GLY A 42 11.12 -22.70 -39.59
C GLY A 42 11.06 -22.12 -38.15
N ARG A 43 11.46 -20.85 -37.93
CA ARG A 43 11.32 -20.17 -36.65
C ARG A 43 9.86 -19.81 -36.38
N LYS A 44 9.20 -19.25 -37.39
CA LYS A 44 7.80 -18.88 -37.34
C LYS A 44 6.88 -20.08 -37.22
N SER A 45 7.17 -21.15 -37.93
CA SER A 45 6.44 -22.42 -37.82
C SER A 45 6.51 -22.99 -36.38
N ARG A 46 7.70 -23.02 -35.74
CA ARG A 46 7.85 -23.45 -34.35
C ARG A 46 7.10 -22.52 -33.38
N GLN A 47 7.09 -21.23 -33.63
CA GLN A 47 6.33 -20.27 -32.84
C GLN A 47 4.82 -20.51 -32.97
N ASN A 48 4.34 -20.70 -34.19
CA ASN A 48 2.92 -20.99 -34.46
C ASN A 48 2.47 -22.30 -33.81
N MET A 49 3.31 -23.34 -33.81
CA MET A 49 3.04 -24.58 -33.08
C MET A 49 2.91 -24.37 -31.57
N LYS A 50 3.78 -23.53 -30.97
CA LYS A 50 3.66 -23.16 -29.55
C LYS A 50 2.36 -22.42 -29.28
N ILE A 51 2.00 -21.43 -30.10
CA ILE A 51 0.74 -20.70 -29.98
C ILE A 51 -0.44 -21.67 -30.02
N GLY A 52 -0.51 -22.53 -31.03
CA GLY A 52 -1.60 -23.50 -31.18
C GLY A 52 -1.70 -24.46 -29.98
N TYR A 53 -0.57 -24.92 -29.45
CA TYR A 53 -0.54 -25.77 -28.28
C TYR A 53 -1.10 -25.08 -27.04
N TYR A 54 -0.69 -23.85 -26.76
CA TYR A 54 -1.17 -23.11 -25.58
C TYR A 54 -2.60 -22.60 -25.75
N ASP A 55 -3.03 -22.23 -26.97
CA ASP A 55 -4.42 -21.85 -27.26
C ASP A 55 -5.35 -23.05 -27.11
N ALA A 56 -4.93 -24.25 -27.48
CA ALA A 56 -5.69 -25.48 -27.23
C ALA A 56 -5.80 -25.77 -25.72
N LYS A 57 -4.68 -25.66 -24.99
CA LYS A 57 -4.70 -25.80 -23.52
C LYS A 57 -5.62 -24.80 -22.85
N ARG A 58 -5.59 -23.56 -23.32
CA ARG A 58 -6.49 -22.51 -22.81
C ARG A 58 -7.96 -22.93 -22.91
N MET A 59 -8.38 -23.41 -24.07
CA MET A 59 -9.76 -23.87 -24.25
C MET A 59 -10.08 -25.10 -23.40
N LEU A 60 -9.19 -26.08 -23.37
CA LEU A 60 -9.41 -27.35 -22.66
C LEU A 60 -9.44 -27.18 -21.14
N TYR A 61 -8.64 -26.29 -20.62
CA TYR A 61 -8.50 -26.06 -19.17
C TYR A 61 -9.20 -24.78 -18.69
N GLY A 62 -9.91 -24.04 -19.56
CA GLY A 62 -10.59 -22.81 -19.19
C GLY A 62 -9.65 -21.67 -18.76
N LEU A 63 -8.41 -21.62 -19.30
CA LEU A 63 -7.45 -20.62 -18.92
C LEU A 63 -7.87 -19.21 -19.37
N GLU A 64 -7.64 -18.24 -18.52
CA GLU A 64 -7.94 -16.82 -18.77
C GLU A 64 -6.72 -16.05 -19.32
N GLY A 65 -6.83 -14.71 -19.37
CA GLY A 65 -5.84 -13.77 -19.87
C GLY A 65 -5.93 -13.52 -21.37
N LEU A 66 -5.51 -12.35 -21.82
CA LEU A 66 -5.49 -11.94 -23.24
C LEU A 66 -4.11 -12.15 -23.87
N ILE A 67 -3.05 -12.05 -23.09
CA ILE A 67 -1.64 -12.11 -23.51
C ILE A 67 -0.98 -13.39 -23.00
N TYR A 68 -1.25 -13.74 -21.75
CA TYR A 68 -0.71 -14.88 -21.05
C TYR A 68 -1.76 -16.01 -20.94
N TYR A 69 -1.37 -17.14 -20.41
CA TYR A 69 -2.22 -18.30 -20.14
C TYR A 69 -2.32 -18.46 -18.64
N ILE A 70 -3.45 -18.01 -18.07
CA ILE A 70 -3.63 -17.86 -16.64
C ILE A 70 -4.64 -18.89 -16.13
N ASP A 71 -4.19 -19.78 -15.26
CA ASP A 71 -5.03 -20.67 -14.49
C ASP A 71 -5.59 -19.92 -13.28
N GLN A 72 -6.91 -19.94 -13.12
CA GLN A 72 -7.59 -19.17 -12.09
C GLN A 72 -7.48 -19.84 -10.74
N ASP A 73 -6.83 -19.16 -9.80
CA ASP A 73 -6.63 -19.57 -8.42
C ASP A 73 -7.40 -18.71 -7.41
N HIS A 74 -8.12 -17.66 -7.88
CA HIS A 74 -8.83 -16.71 -7.01
C HIS A 74 -10.28 -16.44 -7.42
N ALA A 75 -11.18 -16.29 -6.44
CA ALA A 75 -12.58 -15.86 -6.64
C ALA A 75 -12.67 -14.36 -6.94
N GLU A 76 -13.80 -13.90 -7.54
CA GLU A 76 -14.06 -12.47 -7.88
C GLU A 76 -13.79 -11.53 -6.69
N VAL A 77 -14.26 -11.90 -5.50
CA VAL A 77 -14.10 -11.12 -4.24
C VAL A 77 -12.63 -10.82 -3.90
N TRP A 78 -11.71 -11.67 -4.34
CA TRP A 78 -10.27 -11.44 -4.13
C TRP A 78 -9.78 -10.24 -4.96
N TYR A 79 -10.27 -10.08 -6.18
CA TYR A 79 -9.95 -8.94 -7.06
C TYR A 79 -10.61 -7.67 -6.56
N GLU A 80 -11.88 -7.73 -6.17
CA GLU A 80 -12.61 -6.60 -5.59
C GLU A 80 -11.89 -6.05 -4.35
N ASN A 81 -11.42 -6.92 -3.46
CA ASN A 81 -10.66 -6.51 -2.27
C ASN A 81 -9.33 -5.81 -2.60
N ARG A 82 -8.67 -6.18 -3.70
CA ARG A 82 -7.45 -5.52 -4.13
C ARG A 82 -7.71 -4.17 -4.80
N MET A 83 -8.78 -4.08 -5.53
CA MET A 83 -9.13 -2.89 -6.31
C MET A 83 -9.95 -1.86 -5.53
N LYS A 84 -10.41 -2.18 -4.31
CA LYS A 84 -11.32 -1.34 -3.50
C LYS A 84 -10.77 0.04 -3.14
N HIS A 85 -9.46 0.23 -3.15
CA HIS A 85 -8.81 1.51 -2.85
C HIS A 85 -8.67 2.42 -4.07
N LEU A 86 -8.99 1.92 -5.28
CA LEU A 86 -9.07 2.73 -6.49
C LEU A 86 -10.47 3.32 -6.61
N SER A 87 -10.54 4.61 -6.88
CA SER A 87 -11.80 5.28 -7.25
C SER A 87 -12.28 4.81 -8.63
N GLU A 88 -13.56 4.95 -8.91
CA GLU A 88 -14.12 4.63 -10.24
C GLU A 88 -13.46 5.46 -11.36
N ILE A 89 -12.99 6.68 -11.03
CA ILE A 89 -12.23 7.52 -11.98
C ILE A 89 -10.88 6.89 -12.31
N GLU A 90 -10.13 6.49 -11.30
CA GLU A 90 -8.82 5.81 -11.49
C GLU A 90 -8.99 4.50 -12.28
N LYS A 91 -10.03 3.71 -11.98
CA LYS A 91 -10.34 2.47 -12.73
C LYS A 91 -10.66 2.76 -14.18
N ALA A 92 -11.43 3.81 -14.46
CA ALA A 92 -11.76 4.23 -15.83
C ALA A 92 -10.52 4.70 -16.60
N GLU A 93 -9.64 5.50 -15.98
CA GLU A 93 -8.38 5.94 -16.58
C GLU A 93 -7.45 4.76 -16.90
N LEU A 94 -7.31 3.82 -15.96
CA LEU A 94 -6.54 2.58 -16.18
C LEU A 94 -7.12 1.76 -17.33
N GLY A 95 -8.46 1.64 -17.39
CA GLY A 95 -9.15 0.96 -18.48
C GLY A 95 -8.84 1.58 -19.84
N LEU A 96 -8.83 2.91 -19.94
CA LEU A 96 -8.45 3.63 -21.17
C LEU A 96 -7.00 3.38 -21.57
N VAL A 97 -6.05 3.46 -20.63
CA VAL A 97 -4.63 3.19 -20.87
C VAL A 97 -4.42 1.76 -21.37
N LEU A 98 -5.15 0.80 -20.80
CA LEU A 98 -5.09 -0.62 -21.17
C LEU A 98 -5.98 -0.99 -22.37
N LYS A 99 -6.67 -0.02 -22.97
CA LYS A 99 -7.57 -0.19 -24.12
C LYS A 99 -8.73 -1.16 -23.85
N LEU A 100 -9.26 -1.15 -22.63
CA LEU A 100 -10.42 -1.92 -22.24
C LEU A 100 -11.73 -1.16 -22.53
N LYS A 101 -12.83 -1.89 -22.59
CA LYS A 101 -14.17 -1.27 -22.69
C LYS A 101 -14.54 -0.59 -21.37
N PRO A 102 -15.32 0.50 -21.39
CA PRO A 102 -15.82 1.10 -20.17
C PRO A 102 -16.67 0.11 -19.34
N GLY A 103 -16.54 0.17 -18.01
CA GLY A 103 -17.35 -0.64 -17.09
C GLY A 103 -16.93 -2.12 -16.99
N VAL A 104 -15.65 -2.43 -17.26
CA VAL A 104 -15.11 -3.79 -17.00
C VAL A 104 -15.07 -4.09 -15.52
N SER A 105 -15.17 -5.39 -15.16
CA SER A 105 -15.05 -5.84 -13.77
C SER A 105 -13.66 -5.59 -13.19
N ASP A 106 -13.56 -5.50 -11.87
CA ASP A 106 -12.28 -5.37 -11.14
C ASP A 106 -11.31 -6.52 -11.49
N LYS A 107 -11.82 -7.73 -11.66
CA LYS A 107 -11.05 -8.88 -12.13
C LYS A 107 -10.41 -8.64 -13.48
N LEU A 108 -11.22 -8.23 -14.46
CA LEU A 108 -10.71 -8.04 -15.83
C LEU A 108 -9.70 -6.89 -15.88
N LEU A 109 -9.94 -5.80 -15.16
CA LEU A 109 -9.02 -4.67 -15.08
C LEU A 109 -7.70 -5.08 -14.41
N TYR A 110 -7.76 -5.81 -13.30
CA TYR A 110 -6.58 -6.31 -12.59
C TYR A 110 -5.74 -7.26 -13.46
N LEU A 111 -6.38 -8.25 -14.10
CA LEU A 111 -5.70 -9.19 -15.00
C LEU A 111 -5.05 -8.47 -16.19
N ALA A 112 -5.72 -7.48 -16.76
CA ALA A 112 -5.15 -6.70 -17.85
C ALA A 112 -3.91 -5.89 -17.41
N MET A 113 -3.93 -5.29 -16.20
CA MET A 113 -2.75 -4.64 -15.63
C MET A 113 -1.60 -5.64 -15.41
N LEU A 114 -1.91 -6.79 -14.82
CA LEU A 114 -0.92 -7.84 -14.55
C LEU A 114 -0.27 -8.36 -15.83
N GLU A 115 -1.05 -8.64 -16.86
CA GLU A 115 -0.55 -9.08 -18.17
C GLU A 115 0.27 -8.01 -18.88
N ALA A 116 -0.15 -6.74 -18.81
CA ALA A 116 0.59 -5.62 -19.36
C ALA A 116 1.93 -5.44 -18.62
N GLY A 117 1.92 -5.53 -17.29
CA GLY A 117 3.11 -5.53 -16.46
C GLY A 117 4.05 -6.70 -16.75
N ALA A 118 3.53 -7.92 -16.86
CA ALA A 118 4.30 -9.10 -17.19
C ALA A 118 4.98 -8.99 -18.57
N LYS A 119 4.26 -8.42 -19.56
CA LYS A 119 4.81 -8.15 -20.88
C LYS A 119 5.91 -7.09 -20.82
N LEU A 120 5.73 -6.01 -20.08
CA LEU A 120 6.71 -4.94 -19.89
C LEU A 120 7.97 -5.49 -19.22
N MET A 121 7.81 -6.30 -18.19
CA MET A 121 8.89 -6.97 -17.45
C MET A 121 9.47 -8.19 -18.20
N LYS A 122 9.08 -8.44 -19.45
CA LYS A 122 9.58 -9.53 -20.30
C LYS A 122 9.44 -10.92 -19.65
N VAL A 123 8.37 -11.16 -18.89
CA VAL A 123 8.04 -12.49 -18.36
C VAL A 123 7.81 -13.45 -19.53
N PRO A 124 8.30 -14.71 -19.48
CA PRO A 124 8.11 -15.67 -20.56
C PRO A 124 6.63 -15.92 -20.89
N LYS A 125 6.25 -15.83 -22.17
CA LYS A 125 4.84 -15.84 -22.58
C LYS A 125 4.23 -17.24 -22.66
N TYR A 126 5.04 -18.23 -23.05
CA TYR A 126 4.57 -19.60 -23.28
C TYR A 126 4.79 -20.46 -22.04
N HIS A 127 3.97 -20.21 -21.05
CA HIS A 127 3.87 -20.93 -19.78
C HIS A 127 2.45 -20.74 -19.26
N ILE A 128 1.92 -21.71 -18.52
CA ILE A 128 0.67 -21.57 -17.79
C ILE A 128 1.05 -21.08 -16.40
N TYR A 129 0.55 -19.92 -16.03
CA TYR A 129 0.77 -19.31 -14.73
C TYR A 129 -0.51 -19.36 -13.91
N THR A 130 -0.40 -19.55 -12.61
CA THR A 130 -1.43 -19.06 -11.71
C THR A 130 -1.35 -17.52 -11.64
N VAL A 131 -2.37 -16.86 -11.09
CA VAL A 131 -2.31 -15.41 -10.86
C VAL A 131 -1.17 -15.07 -9.92
N ASP A 132 -0.99 -15.85 -8.84
CA ASP A 132 0.07 -15.63 -7.87
C ASP A 132 1.46 -15.81 -8.47
N GLU A 133 1.71 -16.86 -9.24
CA GLU A 133 2.99 -17.04 -9.93
C GLU A 133 3.33 -15.91 -10.88
N LEU A 134 2.34 -15.40 -11.63
CA LEU A 134 2.56 -14.30 -12.57
C LEU A 134 2.87 -12.99 -11.81
N ARG A 135 2.18 -12.74 -10.69
CA ARG A 135 2.43 -11.60 -9.80
C ARG A 135 3.85 -11.61 -9.24
N GLU A 136 4.29 -12.76 -8.72
CA GLU A 136 5.64 -12.91 -8.17
C GLU A 136 6.72 -12.66 -9.24
N GLN A 137 6.52 -13.16 -10.47
CA GLN A 137 7.43 -12.92 -11.58
C GLN A 137 7.50 -11.43 -11.95
N VAL A 138 6.36 -10.72 -11.93
CA VAL A 138 6.31 -9.29 -12.20
C VAL A 138 6.98 -8.50 -11.09
N ALA A 139 6.66 -8.77 -9.82
CA ALA A 139 7.22 -8.08 -8.67
C ALA A 139 8.74 -8.23 -8.60
N LYS A 140 9.25 -9.47 -8.73
CA LYS A 140 10.69 -9.74 -8.75
C LYS A 140 11.43 -8.93 -9.80
N ARG A 141 10.93 -8.92 -11.05
CA ARG A 141 11.57 -8.20 -12.16
C ARG A 141 11.45 -6.68 -12.04
N TYR A 142 10.39 -6.21 -11.39
CA TYR A 142 10.24 -4.79 -11.07
C TYR A 142 11.30 -4.34 -10.06
N GLU A 143 11.56 -5.13 -9.01
CA GLU A 143 12.61 -4.85 -8.01
C GLU A 143 14.03 -4.89 -8.62
N GLU A 144 14.26 -5.75 -9.61
CA GLU A 144 15.53 -5.85 -10.34
C GLU A 144 15.73 -4.70 -11.36
N GLN A 145 14.70 -3.89 -11.62
CA GLN A 145 14.77 -2.78 -12.58
C GLN A 145 15.56 -1.60 -11.98
N ALA A 146 16.63 -1.19 -12.65
CA ALA A 146 17.53 -0.15 -12.17
C ALA A 146 16.87 1.25 -12.09
N ASP A 147 15.98 1.56 -13.04
CA ASP A 147 15.23 2.82 -13.06
C ASP A 147 13.72 2.52 -13.18
N GLN A 148 13.01 2.69 -12.06
CA GLN A 148 11.57 2.48 -11.99
C GLN A 148 10.78 3.72 -12.44
N THR A 149 11.39 4.90 -12.46
CA THR A 149 10.70 6.17 -12.79
C THR A 149 10.29 6.26 -14.25
N GLU A 150 10.95 5.54 -15.15
CA GLU A 150 10.61 5.47 -16.56
C GLU A 150 9.41 4.54 -16.88
N LEU A 151 8.88 3.84 -15.87
CA LEU A 151 7.79 2.89 -16.08
C LEU A 151 6.44 3.59 -16.21
N PRO A 152 5.51 3.02 -17.00
CA PRO A 152 4.15 3.57 -17.15
C PRO A 152 3.41 3.62 -15.82
N GLY A 153 2.55 4.64 -15.63
CA GLY A 153 1.78 4.86 -14.39
C GLY A 153 0.97 3.65 -13.93
N PHE A 154 0.40 2.85 -14.85
CA PHE A 154 -0.33 1.64 -14.48
C PHE A 154 0.55 0.61 -13.76
N MET A 155 1.85 0.57 -14.07
CA MET A 155 2.80 -0.34 -13.43
C MET A 155 3.01 0.04 -11.96
N HIS A 156 3.17 1.33 -11.67
CA HIS A 156 3.26 1.83 -10.31
C HIS A 156 1.97 1.55 -9.53
N THR A 157 0.80 1.70 -10.19
CA THR A 157 -0.49 1.35 -9.58
C THR A 157 -0.59 -0.13 -9.27
N LEU A 158 -0.18 -1.02 -10.19
CA LEU A 158 -0.16 -2.47 -9.95
C LEU A 158 0.72 -2.84 -8.75
N ILE A 159 1.94 -2.33 -8.71
CA ILE A 159 2.87 -2.61 -7.60
C ILE A 159 2.33 -2.05 -6.27
N ARG A 160 1.70 -0.85 -6.28
CA ARG A 160 1.02 -0.30 -5.11
C ARG A 160 -0.09 -1.24 -4.61
N ILE A 161 -0.98 -1.70 -5.48
CA ILE A 161 -2.05 -2.64 -5.14
C ILE A 161 -1.47 -3.92 -4.51
N GLU A 162 -0.40 -4.45 -5.08
CA GLU A 162 0.25 -5.67 -4.57
C GLU A 162 0.88 -5.47 -3.18
N ARG A 163 1.57 -4.36 -2.99
CA ARG A 163 2.13 -3.98 -1.69
C ARG A 163 1.02 -3.78 -0.66
N ASP A 164 -0.01 -3.00 -1.00
CA ASP A 164 -1.12 -2.68 -0.11
C ASP A 164 -1.90 -3.93 0.31
N SER A 165 -2.02 -4.90 -0.58
CA SER A 165 -2.67 -6.18 -0.29
C SER A 165 -1.90 -7.06 0.70
N LYS A 166 -0.59 -6.86 0.84
CA LYS A 166 0.27 -7.54 1.83
C LYS A 166 0.25 -6.84 3.18
N MET A 167 -0.09 -5.54 3.21
CA MET A 167 -0.12 -4.73 4.44
C MET A 167 -1.47 -4.87 5.14
N ASN A 168 -1.52 -5.70 6.18
CA ASN A 168 -2.72 -5.87 6.99
C ASN A 168 -2.63 -5.03 8.27
N LEU A 169 -2.94 -3.73 8.16
CA LEU A 169 -2.99 -2.80 9.30
C LEU A 169 -4.41 -2.65 9.88
N LYS A 170 -5.38 -3.43 9.39
CA LYS A 170 -6.77 -3.36 9.85
C LYS A 170 -6.89 -3.69 11.33
N GLY A 171 -7.48 -2.77 12.09
CA GLY A 171 -7.71 -2.96 13.53
C GLY A 171 -6.46 -2.76 14.39
N ARG A 172 -5.29 -2.45 13.82
CA ARG A 172 -4.07 -2.18 14.59
C ARG A 172 -4.11 -0.82 15.24
N ASN A 173 -3.58 -0.75 16.44
CA ASN A 173 -3.30 0.50 17.16
C ASN A 173 -2.08 1.20 16.55
N PHE A 174 -2.02 2.53 16.68
CA PHE A 174 -0.88 3.34 16.24
C PHE A 174 -0.32 4.15 17.41
N LEU A 175 0.42 3.48 18.30
CA LEU A 175 0.87 4.05 19.58
C LEU A 175 2.29 4.60 19.50
N THR A 176 3.18 3.90 18.79
CA THR A 176 4.57 4.29 18.53
C THR A 176 5.07 3.65 17.24
N LEU A 177 6.04 4.26 16.58
CA LEU A 177 6.68 3.68 15.38
C LEU A 177 7.53 2.44 15.70
N LYS A 178 7.80 2.13 16.97
CA LYS A 178 8.48 0.87 17.35
C LYS A 178 7.68 -0.36 16.91
N ASP A 179 6.35 -0.26 16.91
CA ASP A 179 5.41 -1.35 16.64
C ASP A 179 5.23 -1.66 15.15
N PHE A 180 5.88 -0.90 14.27
CA PHE A 180 5.75 -0.98 12.82
C PHE A 180 7.08 -1.29 12.15
N THR A 181 7.05 -2.11 11.09
CA THR A 181 8.24 -2.34 10.28
C THR A 181 8.56 -1.12 9.40
N PRO A 182 9.79 -0.99 8.88
CA PRO A 182 10.13 0.07 7.92
C PRO A 182 9.20 0.10 6.70
N GLU A 183 8.79 -1.05 6.20
CA GLU A 183 7.87 -1.21 5.07
C GLU A 183 6.46 -0.71 5.43
N GLU A 184 5.96 -1.03 6.63
CA GLU A 184 4.67 -0.53 7.12
C GLU A 184 4.67 0.99 7.31
N ILE A 185 5.76 1.56 7.83
CA ILE A 185 5.92 3.02 7.96
C ILE A 185 5.95 3.67 6.58
N THR A 186 6.72 3.12 5.64
CA THR A 186 6.78 3.60 4.26
C THR A 186 5.42 3.55 3.59
N TYR A 187 4.68 2.44 3.78
CA TYR A 187 3.30 2.31 3.29
C TYR A 187 2.39 3.42 3.82
N LEU A 188 2.45 3.72 5.14
CA LEU A 188 1.64 4.79 5.73
C LEU A 188 2.01 6.18 5.19
N ILE A 189 3.29 6.44 4.93
CA ILE A 189 3.76 7.69 4.30
C ILE A 189 3.25 7.77 2.84
N ASP A 190 3.29 6.69 2.09
CA ASP A 190 2.78 6.63 0.71
C ASP A 190 1.27 6.84 0.66
N LEU A 191 0.53 6.20 1.58
CA LEU A 191 -0.91 6.40 1.73
C LEU A 191 -1.25 7.86 2.06
N ALA A 192 -0.48 8.50 2.93
CA ALA A 192 -0.66 9.91 3.26
C ALA A 192 -0.41 10.81 2.04
N ALA A 193 0.61 10.51 1.22
CA ALA A 193 0.89 11.23 -0.03
C ALA A 193 -0.26 11.08 -1.05
N ASP A 194 -0.77 9.86 -1.22
CA ASP A 194 -1.91 9.57 -2.12
C ASP A 194 -3.19 10.31 -1.68
N LEU A 195 -3.52 10.26 -0.38
CA LEU A 195 -4.67 10.98 0.18
C LEU A 195 -4.53 12.50 0.05
N LYS A 196 -3.32 13.04 0.29
CA LYS A 196 -3.00 14.46 0.10
C LYS A 196 -3.24 14.89 -1.35
N GLU A 197 -2.77 14.11 -2.32
CA GLU A 197 -2.94 14.41 -3.75
C GLU A 197 -4.42 14.28 -4.18
N LYS A 198 -5.15 13.27 -3.70
CA LYS A 198 -6.58 13.12 -3.94
C LYS A 198 -7.36 14.32 -3.40
N LYS A 199 -7.09 14.76 -2.17
CA LYS A 199 -7.70 15.96 -1.59
C LYS A 199 -7.42 17.19 -2.45
N LYS A 200 -6.18 17.40 -2.89
CA LYS A 200 -5.79 18.51 -3.75
C LYS A 200 -6.52 18.52 -5.10
N LYS A 201 -6.79 17.34 -5.65
CA LYS A 201 -7.54 17.14 -6.91
C LYS A 201 -9.05 17.15 -6.72
N GLY A 202 -9.56 17.25 -5.49
CA GLY A 202 -11.00 17.16 -5.20
C GLY A 202 -11.59 15.76 -5.41
N ILE A 203 -10.78 14.73 -5.40
CA ILE A 203 -11.22 13.32 -5.51
C ILE A 203 -11.73 12.88 -4.15
N PRO A 204 -13.01 12.44 -4.02
CA PRO A 204 -13.56 11.98 -2.76
C PRO A 204 -12.83 10.76 -2.20
N VAL A 205 -12.65 10.74 -0.86
CA VAL A 205 -12.05 9.61 -0.13
C VAL A 205 -12.94 9.13 1.02
N ASP A 206 -14.25 9.35 0.91
CA ASP A 206 -15.28 9.16 1.93
C ASP A 206 -15.70 7.68 2.13
N HIS A 207 -14.73 6.79 2.18
CA HIS A 207 -14.93 5.34 2.27
C HIS A 207 -15.43 4.83 3.63
N TYR A 208 -15.45 5.69 4.66
CA TYR A 208 -15.80 5.32 6.03
C TYR A 208 -17.10 5.99 6.51
N ARG A 209 -18.06 6.20 5.63
CA ARG A 209 -19.38 6.77 5.96
C ARG A 209 -20.07 5.98 7.07
N GLY A 210 -20.57 6.73 8.08
CA GLY A 210 -21.25 6.14 9.23
C GLY A 210 -20.34 5.65 10.35
N LYS A 211 -19.02 5.75 10.19
CA LYS A 211 -18.04 5.52 11.25
C LYS A 211 -17.84 6.77 12.10
N ASN A 212 -17.51 6.59 13.38
CA ASN A 212 -17.31 7.68 14.32
C ASN A 212 -16.02 7.51 15.12
N VAL A 213 -15.32 8.60 15.36
CA VAL A 213 -14.04 8.63 16.09
C VAL A 213 -14.18 9.51 17.35
N ALA A 214 -13.74 9.00 18.50
CA ALA A 214 -13.56 9.80 19.71
C ALA A 214 -12.20 10.49 19.68
N LEU A 215 -12.15 11.79 19.97
CA LEU A 215 -10.93 12.59 20.06
C LEU A 215 -10.74 13.03 21.50
N ILE A 216 -9.86 12.34 22.25
CA ILE A 216 -9.58 12.58 23.67
C ILE A 216 -8.37 13.49 23.79
N PHE A 217 -8.56 14.68 24.36
CA PHE A 217 -7.50 15.67 24.53
C PHE A 217 -7.31 16.06 25.99
N GLU A 218 -6.37 15.44 26.70
CA GLU A 218 -5.93 15.92 28.01
C GLU A 218 -4.95 17.09 27.90
N LYS A 219 -4.18 17.16 26.80
CA LYS A 219 -3.39 18.33 26.40
C LYS A 219 -4.06 19.03 25.22
N THR A 220 -4.37 20.29 25.37
CA THR A 220 -4.96 21.10 24.28
C THR A 220 -4.05 21.19 23.07
N SER A 221 -4.63 21.19 21.87
CA SER A 221 -3.91 21.38 20.61
C SER A 221 -4.86 21.81 19.50
N THR A 222 -4.61 22.93 18.89
CA THR A 222 -5.34 23.38 17.71
C THR A 222 -5.03 22.51 16.48
N ARG A 223 -3.75 22.32 16.17
CA ARG A 223 -3.31 21.60 14.97
C ARG A 223 -3.72 20.14 14.96
N THR A 224 -3.44 19.39 16.02
CA THR A 224 -3.78 17.97 16.09
C THR A 224 -5.29 17.75 16.04
N ARG A 225 -6.06 18.55 16.79
CA ARG A 225 -7.51 18.49 16.76
C ARG A 225 -8.06 18.72 15.35
N CYS A 226 -7.72 19.84 14.74
CA CYS A 226 -8.19 20.16 13.38
C CYS A 226 -7.74 19.10 12.35
N ALA A 227 -6.53 18.56 12.47
CA ALA A 227 -6.04 17.54 11.56
C ALA A 227 -6.89 16.24 11.64
N PHE A 228 -7.19 15.76 12.84
CA PHE A 228 -8.04 14.57 13.02
C PHE A 228 -9.50 14.83 12.61
N GLU A 229 -10.08 15.96 13.01
CA GLU A 229 -11.46 16.33 12.62
C GLU A 229 -11.60 16.42 11.10
N VAL A 230 -10.70 17.15 10.42
CA VAL A 230 -10.75 17.32 8.97
C VAL A 230 -10.49 16.01 8.25
N ALA A 231 -9.51 15.23 8.68
CA ALA A 231 -9.22 13.93 8.07
C ALA A 231 -10.41 12.95 8.20
N ALA A 232 -11.04 12.91 9.37
CA ALA A 232 -12.24 12.10 9.59
C ALA A 232 -13.40 12.53 8.67
N HIS A 233 -13.66 13.84 8.55
CA HIS A 233 -14.70 14.37 7.68
C HIS A 233 -14.41 14.09 6.20
N ASP A 234 -13.18 14.25 5.72
CA ASP A 234 -12.79 13.92 4.36
C ASP A 234 -13.05 12.44 4.03
N MET A 235 -12.86 11.56 5.03
CA MET A 235 -13.12 10.12 4.91
C MET A 235 -14.58 9.72 5.16
N GLY A 236 -15.49 10.69 5.42
CA GLY A 236 -16.91 10.44 5.67
C GLY A 236 -17.25 10.02 7.08
N MET A 237 -16.34 10.19 8.04
CA MET A 237 -16.55 9.86 9.45
C MET A 237 -17.10 11.03 10.25
N GLY A 238 -17.83 10.73 11.35
CA GLY A 238 -18.14 11.67 12.42
C GLY A 238 -17.02 11.73 13.46
N THR A 239 -16.94 12.86 14.20
CA THR A 239 -16.01 13.02 15.32
C THR A 239 -16.72 13.54 16.56
N THR A 240 -16.25 13.12 17.72
CA THR A 240 -16.67 13.66 19.02
C THR A 240 -15.42 14.07 19.80
N TYR A 241 -15.32 15.37 20.10
CA TYR A 241 -14.22 15.91 20.87
C TYR A 241 -14.52 15.84 22.37
N LEU A 242 -13.59 15.25 23.12
CA LEU A 242 -13.65 15.05 24.57
C LEU A 242 -12.49 15.82 25.23
N ASP A 243 -12.78 16.96 25.81
CA ASP A 243 -11.80 17.75 26.55
C ASP A 243 -11.79 17.40 28.06
N PRO A 244 -10.75 17.80 28.81
CA PRO A 244 -10.63 17.49 30.22
C PRO A 244 -11.72 18.15 31.10
N SER A 245 -12.32 19.25 30.63
CA SER A 245 -13.34 19.96 31.39
C SER A 245 -14.71 19.32 31.25
N GLY A 246 -14.99 18.79 30.07
CA GLY A 246 -16.26 18.15 29.71
C GLY A 246 -16.33 16.64 29.94
N SER A 247 -15.22 15.99 30.33
CA SER A 247 -15.17 14.55 30.52
C SER A 247 -14.84 14.14 31.97
N GLN A 248 -15.20 12.89 32.31
CA GLN A 248 -14.88 12.28 33.61
C GLN A 248 -13.62 11.39 33.59
N ILE A 249 -12.94 11.35 32.43
CA ILE A 249 -11.76 10.51 32.18
C ILE A 249 -10.66 10.82 33.20
N GLY A 250 -10.16 9.79 33.85
CA GLY A 250 -9.09 9.91 34.87
C GLY A 250 -9.49 10.63 36.17
N LYS A 251 -10.79 10.98 36.33
CA LYS A 251 -11.30 11.63 37.55
C LYS A 251 -12.20 10.70 38.37
N LYS A 252 -13.39 10.40 37.86
CA LYS A 252 -14.36 9.48 38.46
C LYS A 252 -14.39 8.12 37.78
N GLU A 253 -13.91 8.05 36.58
CA GLU A 253 -13.84 6.81 35.78
C GLU A 253 -12.39 6.42 35.57
N SER A 254 -12.10 5.12 35.67
CA SER A 254 -10.79 4.58 35.30
C SER A 254 -10.58 4.68 33.78
N ILE A 255 -9.32 4.69 33.34
CA ILE A 255 -9.00 4.65 31.92
C ILE A 255 -9.54 3.37 31.26
N GLU A 256 -9.50 2.26 31.99
CA GLU A 256 -10.02 0.97 31.55
C GLU A 256 -11.54 1.01 31.31
N ASP A 257 -12.33 1.58 32.23
CA ASP A 257 -13.79 1.69 32.07
C ASP A 257 -14.13 2.66 30.93
N THR A 258 -13.47 3.81 30.88
CA THR A 258 -13.61 4.76 29.78
C THR A 258 -13.32 4.10 28.41
N ALA A 259 -12.24 3.32 28.32
CA ALA A 259 -11.87 2.61 27.09
C ALA A 259 -12.98 1.64 26.64
N ARG A 260 -13.51 0.83 27.59
CA ARG A 260 -14.60 -0.12 27.29
C ARG A 260 -15.88 0.59 26.83
N VAL A 261 -16.24 1.70 27.46
CA VAL A 261 -17.43 2.47 27.11
C VAL A 261 -17.26 3.09 25.71
N LEU A 262 -16.15 3.79 25.48
CA LEU A 262 -15.90 4.45 24.19
C LEU A 262 -15.75 3.44 23.06
N GLY A 263 -15.11 2.30 23.30
CA GLY A 263 -14.97 1.23 22.30
C GLY A 263 -16.30 0.56 21.90
N ARG A 264 -17.39 0.76 22.67
CA ARG A 264 -18.75 0.33 22.32
C ARG A 264 -19.52 1.39 21.53
N MET A 265 -19.09 2.64 21.59
CA MET A 265 -19.77 3.78 20.96
C MET A 265 -19.08 4.22 19.68
N PHE A 266 -17.76 4.09 19.60
CA PHE A 266 -16.93 4.60 18.51
C PHE A 266 -16.22 3.47 17.76
N ASP A 267 -15.82 3.76 16.53
CA ASP A 267 -15.07 2.83 15.66
C ASP A 267 -13.55 3.02 15.76
N GLY A 268 -13.12 4.07 16.43
CA GLY A 268 -11.72 4.37 16.71
C GLY A 268 -11.58 5.49 17.75
N ILE A 269 -10.42 5.56 18.40
CA ILE A 269 -10.12 6.54 19.44
C ILE A 269 -8.78 7.19 19.15
N GLU A 270 -8.74 8.51 19.13
CA GLU A 270 -7.51 9.29 19.18
C GLU A 270 -7.30 9.76 20.63
N TYR A 271 -6.06 9.70 21.10
CA TYR A 271 -5.66 10.20 22.39
C TYR A 271 -4.46 11.15 22.28
N ARG A 272 -4.61 12.33 22.87
CA ARG A 272 -3.54 13.29 23.09
C ARG A 272 -3.47 13.70 24.54
N GLY A 273 -2.36 13.35 25.22
CA GLY A 273 -2.28 13.58 26.66
C GLY A 273 -0.86 13.53 27.20
N TYR A 274 -0.71 12.89 28.35
CA TYR A 274 0.52 12.89 29.14
C TYR A 274 1.27 11.56 29.04
N GLY A 275 0.91 10.56 29.82
CA GLY A 275 1.65 9.30 29.91
C GLY A 275 1.38 8.34 28.78
N GLN A 276 2.41 7.64 28.32
CA GLN A 276 2.27 6.60 27.31
C GLN A 276 1.40 5.43 27.80
N GLU A 277 1.48 5.11 29.08
CA GLU A 277 0.66 4.08 29.75
C GLU A 277 -0.85 4.32 29.57
N ILE A 278 -1.29 5.57 29.52
CA ILE A 278 -2.71 5.90 29.34
C ILE A 278 -3.20 5.49 27.96
N VAL A 279 -2.45 5.81 26.91
CA VAL A 279 -2.84 5.42 25.55
C VAL A 279 -2.69 3.91 25.32
N GLU A 280 -1.77 3.25 26.01
CA GLU A 280 -1.60 1.80 25.97
C GLU A 280 -2.76 1.09 26.67
N ASP A 281 -3.23 1.58 27.82
CA ASP A 281 -4.42 1.07 28.49
C ASP A 281 -5.69 1.30 27.66
N LEU A 282 -5.85 2.49 27.05
CA LEU A 282 -6.93 2.71 26.09
C LEU A 282 -6.91 1.67 24.98
N ALA A 283 -5.75 1.42 24.37
CA ALA A 283 -5.58 0.45 23.29
C ALA A 283 -5.88 -0.99 23.73
N LYS A 284 -5.53 -1.34 24.94
CA LYS A 284 -5.74 -2.67 25.53
C LYS A 284 -7.21 -2.99 25.77
N TYR A 285 -8.00 -2.01 26.19
CA TYR A 285 -9.37 -2.25 26.68
C TYR A 285 -10.48 -1.76 25.74
N ALA A 286 -10.18 -0.88 24.77
CA ALA A 286 -11.20 -0.31 23.88
C ALA A 286 -11.83 -1.32 22.92
N GLY A 287 -11.06 -2.29 22.42
CA GLY A 287 -11.51 -3.23 21.39
C GLY A 287 -11.70 -2.62 20.00
N VAL A 288 -11.29 -1.37 19.83
CA VAL A 288 -11.23 -0.63 18.54
C VAL A 288 -9.84 -0.01 18.40
N PRO A 289 -9.41 0.37 17.17
CA PRO A 289 -8.12 1.01 16.97
C PRO A 289 -7.95 2.28 17.80
N VAL A 290 -6.78 2.42 18.41
CA VAL A 290 -6.37 3.62 19.16
C VAL A 290 -5.14 4.24 18.51
N TRP A 291 -5.19 5.57 18.34
CA TRP A 291 -4.11 6.36 17.71
C TRP A 291 -3.54 7.37 18.71
N ASN A 292 -2.22 7.35 18.84
CA ASN A 292 -1.49 8.29 19.70
C ASN A 292 -1.28 9.63 18.95
N GLY A 293 -2.09 10.62 19.28
CA GLY A 293 -1.93 12.00 18.79
C GLY A 293 -0.76 12.75 19.42
N LEU A 294 -0.39 12.41 20.65
CA LEU A 294 0.84 12.78 21.37
C LEU A 294 0.77 12.27 22.82
N THR A 295 1.89 11.69 23.29
CA THR A 295 2.19 11.52 24.72
C THR A 295 3.47 12.26 25.09
N ASN A 296 3.93 12.16 26.35
CA ASN A 296 5.22 12.69 26.76
C ASN A 296 6.37 11.95 26.04
N GLU A 297 6.19 10.66 25.77
CA GLU A 297 7.20 9.75 25.24
C GLU A 297 7.23 9.71 23.72
N TYR A 298 6.05 9.79 23.04
CA TYR A 298 5.97 9.59 21.60
C TYR A 298 4.94 10.50 20.89
N HIS A 299 5.19 10.77 19.61
CA HIS A 299 4.28 11.48 18.71
C HIS A 299 4.32 10.85 17.30
N PRO A 300 3.84 9.62 17.12
CA PRO A 300 4.01 8.86 15.88
C PRO A 300 3.32 9.49 14.67
N THR A 301 2.17 10.14 14.88
CA THR A 301 1.44 10.80 13.77
C THR A 301 2.21 11.99 13.20
N GLN A 302 2.95 12.75 14.04
CA GLN A 302 3.83 13.81 13.57
C GLN A 302 4.95 13.27 12.71
N MET A 303 5.49 12.10 13.05
CA MET A 303 6.59 11.49 12.29
C MET A 303 6.18 11.15 10.85
N LEU A 304 4.96 10.68 10.62
CA LEU A 304 4.47 10.45 9.26
C LEU A 304 4.44 11.77 8.46
N ALA A 305 4.01 12.87 9.08
CA ALA A 305 3.98 14.17 8.46
C ALA A 305 5.39 14.72 8.16
N ASP A 306 6.32 14.59 9.13
CA ASP A 306 7.71 15.04 8.98
C ASP A 306 8.42 14.25 7.88
N MET A 307 8.31 12.92 7.89
CA MET A 307 8.94 12.05 6.89
C MET A 307 8.36 12.29 5.49
N LEU A 308 7.04 12.50 5.37
CA LEU A 308 6.43 12.88 4.08
C LEU A 308 6.97 14.23 3.60
N THR A 309 7.06 15.22 4.48
CA THR A 309 7.56 16.57 4.14
C THR A 309 9.03 16.52 3.67
N ILE A 310 9.88 15.79 4.40
CA ILE A 310 11.29 15.61 4.03
C ILE A 310 11.37 14.94 2.65
N ARG A 311 10.61 13.86 2.43
CA ARG A 311 10.60 13.15 1.16
C ARG A 311 10.10 14.01 -0.01
N GLU A 312 9.10 14.87 0.21
CA GLU A 312 8.61 15.81 -0.82
C GLU A 312 9.67 16.83 -1.24
N HIS A 313 10.61 17.17 -0.36
CA HIS A 313 11.66 18.16 -0.64
C HIS A 313 12.94 17.53 -1.19
N PHE A 314 13.35 16.38 -0.68
CA PHE A 314 14.62 15.74 -1.00
C PHE A 314 14.49 14.51 -1.93
N GLY A 315 13.26 14.04 -2.19
CA GLY A 315 12.99 12.86 -3.02
C GLY A 315 13.06 11.55 -2.26
N GLU A 316 14.14 11.30 -1.53
CA GLU A 316 14.36 10.10 -0.73
C GLU A 316 14.60 10.45 0.74
N LEU A 317 14.41 9.47 1.62
CA LEU A 317 14.72 9.59 3.05
C LEU A 317 16.08 8.98 3.37
N LYS A 318 16.38 7.85 2.74
CA LYS A 318 17.59 7.07 3.03
C LYS A 318 18.86 7.87 2.73
N GLY A 319 19.76 7.90 3.70
CA GLY A 319 21.05 8.59 3.57
C GLY A 319 21.03 10.07 3.97
N LEU A 320 19.87 10.68 4.20
CA LEU A 320 19.77 12.03 4.75
C LEU A 320 20.18 12.05 6.21
N LYS A 321 20.69 13.21 6.67
CA LYS A 321 21.10 13.45 8.05
C LYS A 321 20.21 14.48 8.72
N LEU A 322 19.45 14.05 9.73
CA LEU A 322 18.62 14.90 10.57
C LEU A 322 19.31 15.21 11.88
N VAL A 323 19.43 16.50 12.24
CA VAL A 323 19.98 16.94 13.51
C VAL A 323 18.87 17.52 14.39
N TYR A 324 18.70 16.97 15.57
CA TYR A 324 17.78 17.47 16.58
C TYR A 324 18.53 18.24 17.66
N MET A 325 18.22 19.51 17.81
CA MET A 325 18.83 20.39 18.82
C MET A 325 17.79 20.80 19.87
N GLY A 326 18.01 20.40 21.10
CA GLY A 326 17.11 20.68 22.22
C GLY A 326 16.98 19.49 23.17
N ASP A 327 15.91 19.47 23.96
CA ASP A 327 15.65 18.36 24.90
C ASP A 327 15.17 17.11 24.12
N ALA A 328 16.06 16.14 23.97
CA ALA A 328 15.80 14.93 23.19
C ALA A 328 15.20 13.77 24.01
N ARG A 329 14.88 13.98 25.29
CA ARG A 329 14.35 12.93 26.21
C ARG A 329 12.88 12.60 25.99
N TYR A 330 12.14 13.48 25.29
CA TYR A 330 10.69 13.41 25.15
C TYR A 330 10.25 13.09 23.72
N ASN A 331 8.95 13.24 23.50
CA ASN A 331 8.23 12.73 22.32
C ASN A 331 8.90 13.04 20.98
N MET A 332 9.34 14.26 20.71
CA MET A 332 9.94 14.62 19.42
C MET A 332 11.31 13.97 19.24
N GLY A 333 12.20 14.10 20.22
CA GLY A 333 13.52 13.46 20.16
C GLY A 333 13.45 11.95 20.00
N ASN A 334 12.61 11.31 20.83
CA ASN A 334 12.40 9.86 20.79
C ASN A 334 11.80 9.40 19.44
N SER A 335 10.74 10.05 18.98
CA SER A 335 10.03 9.63 17.78
C SER A 335 10.83 9.88 16.50
N LEU A 336 11.55 11.02 16.41
CA LEU A 336 12.45 11.30 15.29
C LEU A 336 13.59 10.28 15.23
N MET A 337 14.20 9.94 16.38
CA MET A 337 15.26 8.94 16.44
C MET A 337 14.77 7.55 15.96
N ILE A 338 13.55 7.13 16.35
CA ILE A 338 12.94 5.88 15.89
C ILE A 338 12.68 5.93 14.39
N ALA A 339 12.05 7.00 13.90
CA ALA A 339 11.72 7.15 12.49
C ALA A 339 12.98 7.12 11.62
N CYS A 340 13.98 7.93 11.94
CA CYS A 340 15.24 7.99 11.21
C CYS A 340 15.96 6.63 11.21
N SER A 341 16.08 5.99 12.38
CA SER A 341 16.76 4.70 12.50
C SER A 341 16.11 3.59 11.68
N LYS A 342 14.78 3.59 11.55
CA LYS A 342 14.05 2.60 10.74
C LYS A 342 14.07 2.91 9.23
N LEU A 343 14.09 4.19 8.87
CA LEU A 343 13.99 4.62 7.47
C LEU A 343 15.35 4.90 6.80
N GLY A 344 16.45 4.57 7.48
CA GLY A 344 17.78 4.69 6.91
C GLY A 344 18.34 6.11 6.89
N MET A 345 17.81 7.02 7.71
CA MET A 345 18.31 8.38 7.91
C MET A 345 19.27 8.42 9.09
N ASP A 346 20.37 9.16 8.97
CA ASP A 346 21.25 9.46 10.10
C ASP A 346 20.52 10.41 11.06
N PHE A 347 20.56 10.11 12.36
CA PHE A 347 20.01 10.96 13.41
C PHE A 347 21.08 11.42 14.37
N VAL A 348 21.10 12.72 14.65
CA VAL A 348 22.00 13.32 15.62
C VAL A 348 21.20 14.05 16.69
N ALA A 349 21.30 13.60 17.94
CA ALA A 349 20.89 14.42 19.09
C ALA A 349 22.06 15.32 19.50
N CYS A 350 22.00 16.59 19.13
CA CYS A 350 23.00 17.58 19.44
C CYS A 350 22.52 18.46 20.58
N THR A 351 22.89 18.09 21.80
CA THR A 351 22.44 18.73 23.05
C THR A 351 23.36 18.37 24.20
N THR A 352 23.14 18.92 25.40
CA THR A 352 23.90 18.53 26.60
C THR A 352 23.53 17.12 27.05
N LYS A 353 24.43 16.43 27.75
CA LYS A 353 24.25 15.03 28.18
C LYS A 353 22.98 14.81 29.00
N GLU A 354 22.59 15.79 29.80
CA GLU A 354 21.36 15.72 30.60
C GLU A 354 20.06 15.65 29.80
N TYR A 355 20.11 16.08 28.51
CA TYR A 355 19.00 16.09 27.56
C TYR A 355 19.10 15.01 26.49
N PHE A 356 20.05 14.08 26.62
CA PHE A 356 20.12 12.94 25.72
C PHE A 356 18.90 12.01 25.90
N PRO A 357 18.47 11.30 24.85
CA PRO A 357 17.43 10.29 24.94
C PRO A 357 17.83 9.18 25.94
N ASN A 358 16.81 8.45 26.43
CA ASN A 358 17.03 7.30 27.28
C ASN A 358 17.97 6.27 26.63
N GLU A 359 18.95 5.74 27.40
CA GLU A 359 19.99 4.84 26.90
C GLU A 359 19.42 3.53 26.30
N GLU A 360 18.35 2.97 26.88
CA GLU A 360 17.70 1.77 26.39
C GLU A 360 17.05 2.02 25.01
N LEU A 361 16.39 3.18 24.84
CA LEU A 361 15.83 3.58 23.56
C LEU A 361 16.92 3.82 22.51
N VAL A 362 18.03 4.46 22.90
CA VAL A 362 19.19 4.65 22.02
C VAL A 362 19.75 3.30 21.55
N ALA A 363 19.90 2.34 22.46
CA ALA A 363 20.37 0.98 22.12
C ALA A 363 19.42 0.29 21.15
N THR A 364 18.11 0.39 21.36
CA THR A 364 17.07 -0.13 20.47
C THR A 364 17.15 0.50 19.08
N CYS A 365 17.24 1.83 19.00
CA CYS A 365 17.37 2.55 17.73
C CYS A 365 18.67 2.25 16.99
N ARG A 366 19.77 2.01 17.69
CA ARG A 366 21.02 1.54 17.07
C ARG A 366 20.88 0.14 16.46
N GLY A 367 20.03 -0.72 17.04
CA GLY A 367 19.64 -1.98 16.43
C GLY A 367 18.96 -1.78 15.09
N TYR A 368 17.91 -0.95 15.04
CA TYR A 368 17.21 -0.60 13.78
C TYR A 368 18.14 0.06 12.76
N ALA A 369 19.01 0.97 13.21
CA ALA A 369 19.96 1.68 12.37
C ALA A 369 20.97 0.73 11.71
N LYS A 370 21.41 -0.33 12.42
CA LYS A 370 22.28 -1.36 11.85
C LYS A 370 21.63 -2.10 10.68
N GLU A 371 20.31 -2.35 10.74
CA GLU A 371 19.56 -3.02 9.69
C GLU A 371 19.29 -2.09 8.50
N SER A 372 18.93 -0.84 8.76
CA SER A 372 18.57 0.15 7.73
C SER A 372 19.77 0.82 7.06
N GLY A 373 20.96 0.78 7.70
CA GLY A 373 22.17 1.47 7.28
C GLY A 373 22.34 2.89 7.85
N ALA A 374 21.44 3.32 8.76
CA ALA A 374 21.51 4.61 9.44
C ALA A 374 22.56 4.65 10.56
N ARG A 375 22.86 5.85 11.06
CA ARG A 375 23.72 6.08 12.23
C ARG A 375 23.00 6.93 13.26
N ILE A 376 23.18 6.60 14.56
CA ILE A 376 22.65 7.35 15.69
C ILE A 376 23.81 7.94 16.47
N THR A 377 23.92 9.26 16.49
CA THR A 377 24.99 10.03 17.14
C THR A 377 24.41 10.90 18.26
N LEU A 378 25.08 10.91 19.39
CA LEU A 378 24.79 11.82 20.50
C LEU A 378 26.05 12.69 20.69
N THR A 379 25.91 14.00 20.65
CA THR A 379 27.05 14.92 20.78
C THR A 379 26.66 16.23 21.45
N GLU A 380 27.60 16.81 22.20
CA GLU A 380 27.47 18.16 22.76
C GLU A 380 28.15 19.20 21.84
N ASP A 381 28.97 18.74 20.87
CA ASP A 381 29.65 19.62 19.91
C ASP A 381 28.73 19.98 18.75
N VAL A 382 28.29 21.24 18.71
CA VAL A 382 27.40 21.78 17.68
C VAL A 382 28.01 21.70 16.28
N LYS A 383 29.33 21.96 16.16
CA LYS A 383 30.02 21.93 14.86
C LYS A 383 30.10 20.52 14.30
N GLU A 384 30.41 19.55 15.16
CA GLU A 384 30.38 18.14 14.78
C GLU A 384 28.96 17.65 14.43
N GLY A 385 28.00 17.98 15.29
CA GLY A 385 26.61 17.54 15.14
C GLY A 385 25.96 18.04 13.85
N THR A 386 26.18 19.32 13.51
CA THR A 386 25.56 19.95 12.34
C THR A 386 26.37 19.82 11.04
N LYS A 387 27.57 19.28 11.10
CA LYS A 387 28.38 19.08 9.90
C LYS A 387 27.67 18.14 8.92
N ASP A 388 27.55 18.56 7.66
CA ASP A 388 26.90 17.82 6.57
C ASP A 388 25.43 17.42 6.91
N ALA A 389 24.70 18.27 7.63
CA ALA A 389 23.26 18.11 7.85
C ALA A 389 22.47 18.58 6.62
N ASP A 390 21.39 17.88 6.28
CA ASP A 390 20.48 18.18 5.16
C ASP A 390 19.36 19.16 5.52
#